data_e19d4f6e0d25cb3e7a522ddba6969e3f
#
_entry.id   e19d4f6e0d25cb3e7a522ddba6969e3f
#
_cell.length_a   1.000
_cell.length_b   1.000
_cell.length_c   1.000
_cell.angle_alpha   90.00
_cell.angle_beta   90.00
_cell.angle_gamma   90.00
#
_symmetry.space_group_name_H-M   'P 1'
#
loop_
_entity.id
_entity.type
_entity.pdbx_description
1 polymer ?
#
loop_
_entity_poly.entity_id
_entity_poly.type
_entity_poly.pdbx_seq_one_letter_code
_entity_poly.pdbx_strand_id
1 'polypeptide(L)'
;GDDFRRATLRYGHHRRAGYAQSLAALPIDGLEHIVTIKAPGSSDHDGISEWIVSGAAADDELRRQCTAQRQSVGADDVSDILFTSGTTGRAKGVVTTHGQNLKAFTTFADILGLDADDRYLIINPFFHSFGYKAGWLAALLKGATVYPMAVFDVPAVLDAIKTQAITVMPGPPTLFQSILMHPKLDPADIATLK
;
A
#
# COMPACT_ATOMS: atom_id res chain seq x y z
N GLY A 1 3.53 -14.49 23.26
CA GLY A 1 4.08 -15.32 22.18
C GLY A 1 3.04 -15.81 21.18
N ASP A 2 1.72 -15.69 21.44
CA ASP A 2 0.69 -16.32 20.60
C ASP A 2 -0.03 -15.38 19.60
N ASP A 3 0.30 -14.08 19.60
CA ASP A 3 -0.42 -13.09 18.81
C ASP A 3 0.03 -12.95 17.33
N PHE A 4 1.09 -13.65 16.92
CA PHE A 4 1.55 -13.61 15.53
C PHE A 4 0.83 -14.59 14.58
N ARG A 5 -0.14 -15.33 15.04
CA ARG A 5 -0.79 -16.41 14.28
C ARG A 5 -1.84 -15.97 13.26
N ARG A 6 -2.15 -14.66 13.17
CA ARG A 6 -3.09 -14.10 12.19
C ARG A 6 -2.40 -13.16 11.21
N ALA A 7 -1.36 -13.63 10.54
CA ALA A 7 -0.73 -12.86 9.49
C ALA A 7 -1.60 -12.87 8.23
N THR A 8 -2.26 -11.76 7.92
CA THR A 8 -2.91 -11.56 6.63
C THR A 8 -1.83 -11.24 5.60
N LEU A 9 -1.40 -12.21 4.81
CA LEU A 9 -0.51 -11.98 3.68
C LEU A 9 -1.31 -11.38 2.52
N ARG A 10 -1.23 -10.07 2.34
CA ARG A 10 -1.78 -9.39 1.17
C ARG A 10 -0.70 -9.30 0.10
N TYR A 11 -0.85 -10.05 -0.97
CA TYR A 11 0.00 -9.91 -2.14
C TYR A 11 -0.85 -9.49 -3.35
N GLY A 12 -0.71 -8.25 -3.77
CA GLY A 12 -1.24 -7.77 -5.03
C GLY A 12 -0.14 -7.69 -6.07
N HIS A 13 -0.15 -8.47 -7.12
CA HIS A 13 -0.03 -8.03 -8.50
C HIS A 13 -0.11 -9.16 -9.53
N HIS A 14 -0.78 -8.83 -10.59
CA HIS A 14 -0.85 -9.40 -11.93
C HIS A 14 0.14 -10.52 -12.29
N ARG A 15 -0.40 -11.63 -12.80
CA ARG A 15 0.17 -12.65 -13.67
C ARG A 15 0.54 -14.00 -13.09
N ARG A 16 0.29 -14.33 -11.83
CA ARG A 16 0.56 -15.69 -11.37
C ARG A 16 -0.63 -16.26 -10.59
N ALA A 17 -1.53 -16.92 -11.31
CA ALA A 17 -2.58 -17.76 -10.71
C ALA A 17 -2.03 -18.83 -9.74
N GLY A 18 -0.70 -19.05 -9.73
CA GLY A 18 -0.04 -20.00 -8.87
C GLY A 18 0.33 -19.53 -7.47
N TYR A 19 0.25 -18.23 -7.13
CA TYR A 19 0.70 -17.78 -5.80
C TYR A 19 -0.24 -18.20 -4.67
N ALA A 20 -1.55 -18.11 -4.88
CA ALA A 20 -2.52 -18.55 -3.87
C ALA A 20 -2.40 -20.06 -3.64
N GLN A 21 -2.25 -20.85 -4.72
CA GLN A 21 -2.00 -22.29 -4.64
C GLN A 21 -0.66 -22.61 -3.97
N SER A 22 0.40 -21.85 -4.27
CA SER A 22 1.70 -22.00 -3.63
C SER A 22 1.64 -21.67 -2.13
N LEU A 23 0.89 -20.65 -1.72
CA LEU A 23 0.65 -20.30 -0.31
C LEU A 23 -0.16 -21.38 0.40
N ALA A 24 -1.22 -21.89 -0.24
CA ALA A 24 -2.05 -22.96 0.32
C ALA A 24 -1.27 -24.27 0.52
N ALA A 25 -0.23 -24.49 -0.26
CA ALA A 25 0.65 -25.67 -0.15
C ALA A 25 1.72 -25.55 0.95
N LEU A 26 1.91 -24.35 1.54
CA LEU A 26 2.88 -24.17 2.62
C LEU A 26 2.28 -24.59 3.95
N PRO A 27 3.04 -25.33 4.79
CA PRO A 27 2.61 -25.67 6.15
C PRO A 27 2.72 -24.44 7.06
N ILE A 28 1.78 -23.49 6.92
CA ILE A 28 1.71 -22.28 7.74
C ILE A 28 0.66 -22.52 8.83
N ASP A 29 1.11 -22.76 10.06
CA ASP A 29 0.22 -22.90 11.19
C ASP A 29 -0.64 -21.65 11.40
N GLY A 30 -1.95 -21.82 11.51
CA GLY A 30 -2.90 -20.72 11.74
C GLY A 30 -3.30 -19.94 10.49
N LEU A 31 -2.91 -20.36 9.28
CA LEU A 31 -3.44 -19.83 8.04
C LEU A 31 -4.83 -20.45 7.79
N GLU A 32 -5.88 -19.72 8.12
CA GLU A 32 -7.28 -20.19 7.99
C GLU A 32 -7.89 -19.81 6.64
N HIS A 33 -7.52 -18.65 6.10
CA HIS A 33 -8.12 -18.10 4.88
C HIS A 33 -7.08 -17.45 3.95
N ILE A 34 -7.26 -17.67 2.65
CA ILE A 34 -6.53 -16.98 1.58
C ILE A 34 -7.54 -16.19 0.75
N VAL A 35 -7.46 -14.86 0.84
CA VAL A 35 -8.32 -13.95 0.10
C VAL A 35 -7.58 -13.34 -1.08
N THR A 36 -8.13 -13.45 -2.27
CA THR A 36 -7.53 -12.92 -3.50
C THR A 36 -8.20 -11.63 -3.96
N ILE A 37 -7.41 -10.68 -4.48
CA ILE A 37 -7.91 -9.44 -5.10
C ILE A 37 -8.12 -9.69 -6.59
N LYS A 38 -8.99 -10.65 -6.96
CA LYS A 38 -9.29 -10.96 -8.35
C LYS A 38 -10.77 -10.86 -8.64
N ALA A 39 -11.09 -10.78 -9.94
CA ALA A 39 -12.48 -10.84 -10.39
C ALA A 39 -13.15 -12.14 -9.93
N PRO A 40 -14.45 -12.09 -9.60
CA PRO A 40 -15.23 -13.27 -9.20
C PRO A 40 -15.08 -14.41 -10.20
N GLY A 41 -14.95 -15.64 -9.71
CA GLY A 41 -14.92 -16.86 -10.54
C GLY A 41 -13.56 -17.25 -11.11
N SER A 42 -12.45 -16.62 -10.69
CA SER A 42 -11.10 -16.89 -11.24
C SER A 42 -10.21 -17.82 -10.43
N SER A 43 -10.64 -18.33 -9.28
CA SER A 43 -9.85 -19.25 -8.42
C SER A 43 -10.72 -19.97 -7.39
N ASP A 44 -10.22 -21.06 -6.81
CA ASP A 44 -10.84 -21.83 -5.72
C ASP A 44 -10.76 -21.12 -4.34
N HIS A 45 -10.38 -19.84 -4.33
CA HIS A 45 -10.23 -19.04 -3.13
C HIS A 45 -11.24 -17.89 -3.12
N ASP A 46 -11.69 -17.53 -1.94
CA ASP A 46 -12.63 -16.42 -1.73
C ASP A 46 -12.09 -15.13 -2.31
N GLY A 47 -12.89 -14.44 -3.10
CA GLY A 47 -12.57 -13.10 -3.59
C GLY A 47 -12.74 -12.05 -2.50
N ILE A 48 -12.02 -10.93 -2.61
CA ILE A 48 -12.15 -9.83 -1.63
C ILE A 48 -13.58 -9.27 -1.58
N SER A 49 -14.31 -9.35 -2.70
CA SER A 49 -15.71 -8.88 -2.78
C SER A 49 -16.63 -9.74 -1.91
N GLU A 50 -16.47 -11.06 -1.97
CA GLU A 50 -17.23 -12.01 -1.14
C GLU A 50 -16.90 -11.81 0.34
N TRP A 51 -15.63 -11.57 0.67
CA TRP A 51 -15.19 -11.25 2.02
C TRP A 51 -15.81 -9.96 2.56
N ILE A 52 -15.88 -8.91 1.75
CA ILE A 52 -16.52 -7.64 2.13
C ILE A 52 -18.02 -7.86 2.39
N VAL A 53 -18.69 -8.64 1.53
CA VAL A 53 -20.12 -8.95 1.71
C VAL A 53 -20.35 -9.77 2.99
N SER A 54 -19.53 -10.79 3.25
CA SER A 54 -19.63 -11.58 4.47
C SER A 54 -19.37 -10.75 5.74
N GLY A 55 -18.40 -9.84 5.68
CA GLY A 55 -18.12 -8.90 6.77
C GLY A 55 -19.26 -7.89 7.02
N ALA A 56 -19.96 -7.48 5.96
CA ALA A 56 -21.15 -6.62 6.08
C ALA A 56 -22.31 -7.31 6.79
N ALA A 57 -22.40 -8.65 6.68
CA ALA A 57 -23.39 -9.49 7.39
C ALA A 57 -22.97 -9.88 8.82
N ALA A 58 -21.82 -9.40 9.31
CA ALA A 58 -21.34 -9.69 10.65
C ALA A 58 -22.37 -9.23 11.71
N ASP A 59 -22.55 -10.07 12.72
CA ASP A 59 -23.44 -9.76 13.84
C ASP A 59 -22.87 -8.64 14.76
N ASP A 60 -23.69 -8.17 15.68
CA ASP A 60 -23.31 -7.08 16.59
C ASP A 60 -22.19 -7.50 17.56
N GLU A 61 -22.10 -8.78 17.91
CA GLU A 61 -21.03 -9.28 18.77
C GLU A 61 -19.67 -9.19 18.08
N LEU A 62 -19.56 -9.67 16.84
CA LEU A 62 -18.33 -9.58 16.06
C LEU A 62 -17.92 -8.12 15.81
N ARG A 63 -18.90 -7.24 15.56
CA ARG A 63 -18.65 -5.79 15.41
C ARG A 63 -18.11 -5.17 16.70
N ARG A 64 -18.65 -5.55 17.87
CA ARG A 64 -18.13 -5.10 19.17
C ARG A 64 -16.71 -5.59 19.41
N GLN A 65 -16.42 -6.86 19.14
CA GLN A 65 -15.08 -7.45 19.26
C GLN A 65 -14.07 -6.74 18.37
N CYS A 66 -14.39 -6.51 17.09
CA CYS A 66 -13.53 -5.77 16.17
C CYS A 66 -13.28 -4.33 16.65
N THR A 67 -14.30 -3.68 17.23
CA THR A 67 -14.18 -2.32 17.77
C THR A 67 -13.28 -2.30 19.00
N ALA A 68 -13.46 -3.24 19.94
CA ALA A 68 -12.63 -3.35 21.13
C ALA A 68 -11.17 -3.64 20.77
N GLN A 69 -10.93 -4.57 19.84
CA GLN A 69 -9.59 -4.88 19.35
C GLN A 69 -8.92 -3.66 18.71
N ARG A 70 -9.65 -2.91 17.86
CA ARG A 70 -9.11 -1.69 17.25
C ARG A 70 -8.77 -0.63 18.30
N GLN A 71 -9.56 -0.51 19.36
CA GLN A 71 -9.31 0.44 20.45
C GLN A 71 -8.17 0.03 21.38
N SER A 72 -7.83 -1.27 21.44
CA SER A 72 -6.72 -1.76 22.26
C SER A 72 -5.35 -1.53 21.63
N VAL A 73 -5.28 -1.20 20.33
CA VAL A 73 -4.00 -0.95 19.63
C VAL A 73 -3.38 0.37 20.10
N GLY A 74 -2.18 0.29 20.63
CA GLY A 74 -1.39 1.42 21.13
C GLY A 74 -0.23 1.80 20.20
N ALA A 75 0.43 2.90 20.55
CA ALA A 75 1.56 3.42 19.79
C ALA A 75 2.77 2.47 19.76
N ASP A 76 2.96 1.68 20.82
CA ASP A 76 4.09 0.78 20.97
C ASP A 76 3.83 -0.62 20.39
N ASP A 77 2.59 -0.90 19.95
CA ASP A 77 2.27 -2.15 19.28
C ASP A 77 2.92 -2.23 17.92
N VAL A 78 3.27 -3.46 17.51
CA VAL A 78 3.86 -3.71 16.18
C VAL A 78 2.84 -3.41 15.10
N SER A 79 3.18 -2.48 14.21
CA SER A 79 2.36 -2.12 13.06
C SER A 79 2.61 -3.05 11.89
N ASP A 80 3.85 -3.29 11.58
CA ASP A 80 4.26 -4.09 10.43
C ASP A 80 5.68 -4.64 10.55
N ILE A 81 5.96 -5.68 9.76
CA ILE A 81 7.29 -6.26 9.57
C ILE A 81 7.57 -6.27 8.07
N LEU A 82 8.51 -5.44 7.61
CA LEU A 82 8.93 -5.39 6.23
C LEU A 82 10.27 -6.11 6.03
N PHE A 83 10.28 -7.04 5.09
CA PHE A 83 11.49 -7.79 4.79
C PHE A 83 12.38 -7.06 3.78
N THR A 84 13.67 -6.98 4.10
CA THR A 84 14.71 -6.47 3.19
C THR A 84 15.54 -7.63 2.66
N SER A 85 16.11 -7.47 1.46
CA SER A 85 16.92 -8.51 0.79
C SER A 85 18.20 -8.91 1.53
N GLY A 86 18.60 -8.17 2.58
CA GLY A 86 19.79 -8.44 3.39
C GLY A 86 21.09 -8.60 2.58
N THR A 87 22.15 -7.93 2.97
CA THR A 87 23.47 -8.04 2.32
C THR A 87 24.12 -9.43 2.48
N THR A 88 23.61 -10.26 3.39
CA THR A 88 24.12 -11.61 3.72
C THR A 88 23.31 -12.75 3.09
N GLY A 89 22.43 -12.45 2.13
CA GLY A 89 21.61 -13.44 1.43
C GLY A 89 20.36 -13.92 2.19
N ARG A 90 20.23 -13.67 3.49
CA ARG A 90 19.00 -13.95 4.25
C ARG A 90 18.19 -12.67 4.44
N ALA A 91 16.91 -12.73 4.11
CA ALA A 91 15.99 -11.60 4.35
C ALA A 91 15.91 -11.27 5.84
N LYS A 92 15.94 -9.96 6.15
CA LYS A 92 15.80 -9.45 7.52
C LYS A 92 14.46 -8.74 7.66
N GLY A 93 13.69 -9.11 8.69
CA GLY A 93 12.44 -8.44 9.03
C GLY A 93 12.73 -7.16 9.82
N VAL A 94 12.32 -6.02 9.28
CA VAL A 94 12.34 -4.73 9.98
C VAL A 94 11.02 -4.55 10.67
N VAL A 95 11.02 -4.61 12.00
CA VAL A 95 9.83 -4.42 12.83
C VAL A 95 9.64 -2.94 13.09
N THR A 96 8.44 -2.42 12.88
CA THR A 96 8.08 -1.04 13.20
C THR A 96 6.78 -0.97 13.98
N THR A 97 6.69 -0.02 14.92
CA THR A 97 5.48 0.21 15.70
C THR A 97 4.57 1.25 15.06
N HIS A 98 3.30 1.30 15.49
CA HIS A 98 2.35 2.31 15.04
C HIS A 98 2.87 3.74 15.30
N GLY A 99 3.39 4.00 16.52
CA GLY A 99 3.92 5.30 16.89
C GLY A 99 5.12 5.74 16.04
N GLN A 100 6.04 4.81 15.75
CA GLN A 100 7.19 5.08 14.86
C GLN A 100 6.72 5.46 13.44
N ASN A 101 5.79 4.70 12.87
CA ASN A 101 5.25 4.96 11.55
C ASN A 101 4.54 6.32 11.49
N LEU A 102 3.63 6.59 12.42
CA LEU A 102 2.89 7.85 12.45
C LEU A 102 3.84 9.05 12.59
N LYS A 103 4.79 9.00 13.51
CA LYS A 103 5.75 10.09 13.70
C LYS A 103 6.61 10.33 12.46
N ALA A 104 7.20 9.28 11.91
CA ALA A 104 8.13 9.40 10.77
C ALA A 104 7.40 9.93 9.53
N PHE A 105 6.21 9.42 9.23
CA PHE A 105 5.51 9.78 8.00
C PHE A 105 4.63 11.03 8.09
N THR A 106 4.27 11.47 9.30
CA THR A 106 3.81 12.84 9.52
C THR A 106 4.92 13.83 9.23
N THR A 107 6.13 13.62 9.79
CA THR A 107 7.30 14.47 9.51
C THR A 107 7.65 14.50 8.03
N PHE A 108 7.63 13.34 7.36
CA PHE A 108 7.85 13.26 5.91
C PHE A 108 6.82 14.08 5.12
N ALA A 109 5.54 13.96 5.47
CA ALA A 109 4.46 14.72 4.84
C ALA A 109 4.58 16.23 5.08
N ASP A 110 5.04 16.63 6.29
CA ASP A 110 5.31 18.04 6.63
C ASP A 110 6.46 18.61 5.79
N ILE A 111 7.54 17.86 5.59
CA ILE A 111 8.67 18.25 4.75
C ILE A 111 8.23 18.43 3.28
N LEU A 112 7.33 17.58 2.79
CA LEU A 112 6.76 17.71 1.45
C LEU A 112 5.77 18.88 1.33
N GLY A 113 5.33 19.48 2.43
CA GLY A 113 4.24 20.45 2.44
C GLY A 113 2.91 19.84 1.98
N LEU A 114 2.68 18.57 2.32
CA LEU A 114 1.47 17.84 1.90
C LEU A 114 0.27 18.29 2.72
N ASP A 115 -0.84 18.56 2.07
CA ASP A 115 -2.11 18.98 2.68
C ASP A 115 -3.34 18.30 2.05
N ALA A 116 -4.54 18.64 2.54
CA ALA A 116 -5.79 18.01 2.13
C ALA A 116 -6.20 18.33 0.68
N ASP A 117 -5.70 19.44 0.12
CA ASP A 117 -6.01 19.86 -1.25
C ASP A 117 -5.10 19.16 -2.27
N ASP A 118 -4.08 18.44 -1.79
CA ASP A 118 -3.13 17.75 -2.65
C ASP A 118 -3.70 16.52 -3.34
N ARG A 119 -3.24 16.34 -4.56
CA ARG A 119 -3.52 15.22 -5.45
C ARG A 119 -2.21 14.45 -5.67
N TYR A 120 -2.07 13.37 -4.91
CA TYR A 120 -0.82 12.66 -4.68
C TYR A 120 -0.71 11.42 -5.56
N LEU A 121 0.14 11.46 -6.59
CA LEU A 121 0.39 10.33 -7.48
C LEU A 121 1.39 9.37 -6.85
N ILE A 122 0.99 8.11 -6.65
CA ILE A 122 1.84 7.06 -6.08
C ILE A 122 2.12 6.01 -7.14
N ILE A 123 3.38 5.98 -7.59
CA ILE A 123 3.88 5.03 -8.61
C ILE A 123 4.63 3.87 -7.94
N ASN A 124 5.20 4.11 -6.76
CA ASN A 124 5.93 3.09 -6.03
C ASN A 124 5.00 1.98 -5.54
N PRO A 125 5.42 0.71 -5.65
CA PRO A 125 4.60 -0.41 -5.23
C PRO A 125 4.22 -0.34 -3.74
N PHE A 126 2.95 -0.64 -3.42
CA PHE A 126 2.45 -0.61 -2.04
C PHE A 126 3.01 -1.71 -1.13
N PHE A 127 3.65 -2.72 -1.68
CA PHE A 127 4.38 -3.71 -0.89
C PHE A 127 5.78 -3.23 -0.47
N HIS A 128 6.28 -2.13 -1.06
CA HIS A 128 7.51 -1.48 -0.66
C HIS A 128 7.23 -0.35 0.34
N SER A 129 8.13 -0.15 1.31
CA SER A 129 7.96 0.87 2.36
C SER A 129 7.68 2.26 1.81
N PHE A 130 8.30 2.63 0.68
CA PHE A 130 8.07 3.94 0.07
C PHE A 130 6.63 4.09 -0.44
N GLY A 131 6.11 3.15 -1.22
CA GLY A 131 4.71 3.22 -1.71
C GLY A 131 3.69 3.08 -0.58
N TYR A 132 3.97 2.23 0.41
CA TYR A 132 3.11 2.03 1.58
C TYR A 132 3.15 3.25 2.51
N LYS A 133 4.32 3.59 3.06
CA LYS A 133 4.44 4.54 4.17
C LYS A 133 4.60 5.97 3.69
N ALA A 134 5.56 6.24 2.80
CA ALA A 134 5.74 7.58 2.22
C ALA A 134 4.66 7.92 1.19
N GLY A 135 4.03 6.90 0.60
CA GLY A 135 2.89 7.08 -0.30
C GLY A 135 1.57 7.25 0.45
N TRP A 136 0.75 6.19 0.47
CA TRP A 136 -0.64 6.32 0.92
C TRP A 136 -0.79 6.64 2.43
N LEU A 137 0.13 6.16 3.31
CA LEU A 137 0.03 6.50 4.74
C LEU A 137 0.24 8.01 4.96
N ALA A 138 1.28 8.60 4.34
CA ALA A 138 1.54 10.03 4.42
C ALA A 138 0.37 10.85 3.86
N ALA A 139 -0.19 10.43 2.72
CA ALA A 139 -1.36 11.06 2.13
C ALA A 139 -2.58 11.02 3.06
N LEU A 140 -2.87 9.85 3.66
CA LEU A 140 -3.97 9.71 4.62
C LEU A 140 -3.79 10.59 5.86
N LEU A 141 -2.56 10.70 6.39
CA LEU A 141 -2.27 11.55 7.55
C LEU A 141 -2.54 13.03 7.30
N LYS A 142 -2.49 13.47 6.05
CA LYS A 142 -2.74 14.85 5.63
C LYS A 142 -4.10 15.07 4.96
N GLY A 143 -4.85 14.00 4.71
CA GLY A 143 -6.14 14.07 4.02
C GLY A 143 -6.02 14.27 2.50
N ALA A 144 -4.83 14.09 1.93
CA ALA A 144 -4.59 14.23 0.49
C ALA A 144 -5.28 13.14 -0.32
N THR A 145 -5.68 13.45 -1.54
CA THR A 145 -6.28 12.49 -2.46
C THR A 145 -5.21 11.62 -3.11
N VAL A 146 -5.33 10.30 -2.96
CA VAL A 146 -4.37 9.32 -3.50
C VAL A 146 -4.75 8.88 -4.90
N TYR A 147 -3.80 8.97 -5.84
CA TYR A 147 -3.88 8.45 -7.20
C TYR A 147 -2.87 7.31 -7.37
N PRO A 148 -3.25 6.04 -7.20
CA PRO A 148 -2.34 4.93 -7.35
C PRO A 148 -2.13 4.58 -8.83
N MET A 149 -0.87 4.39 -9.22
CA MET A 149 -0.49 3.91 -10.56
C MET A 149 0.19 2.55 -10.44
N ALA A 150 -0.37 1.53 -11.08
CA ALA A 150 0.11 0.15 -10.93
C ALA A 150 1.44 -0.13 -11.64
N VAL A 151 1.70 0.56 -12.75
CA VAL A 151 2.91 0.39 -13.59
C VAL A 151 3.41 1.76 -13.99
N PHE A 152 4.72 1.99 -13.84
CA PHE A 152 5.35 3.20 -14.32
C PHE A 152 5.41 3.20 -15.85
N ASP A 153 4.77 4.18 -16.46
CA ASP A 153 4.82 4.48 -17.90
C ASP A 153 4.80 5.99 -18.06
N VAL A 154 5.82 6.55 -18.72
CA VAL A 154 5.97 8.02 -18.78
C VAL A 154 4.78 8.71 -19.45
N PRO A 155 4.27 8.26 -20.61
CA PRO A 155 3.06 8.82 -21.19
C PRO A 155 1.86 8.81 -20.23
N ALA A 156 1.62 7.69 -19.53
CA ALA A 156 0.52 7.57 -18.58
C ALA A 156 0.71 8.48 -17.35
N VAL A 157 1.95 8.69 -16.90
CA VAL A 157 2.26 9.65 -15.82
C VAL A 157 1.93 11.07 -16.25
N LEU A 158 2.38 11.49 -17.42
CA LEU A 158 2.12 12.85 -17.96
C LEU A 158 0.59 13.07 -18.16
N ASP A 159 -0.10 12.08 -18.70
CA ASP A 159 -1.55 12.13 -18.82
C ASP A 159 -2.25 12.25 -17.46
N ALA A 160 -1.82 11.46 -16.47
CA ALA A 160 -2.36 11.54 -15.11
C ALA A 160 -2.12 12.92 -14.48
N ILE A 161 -0.91 13.48 -14.61
CA ILE A 161 -0.60 14.81 -14.06
C ILE A 161 -1.54 15.85 -14.66
N LYS A 162 -1.71 15.84 -15.97
CA LYS A 162 -2.55 16.80 -16.69
C LYS A 162 -4.04 16.62 -16.41
N THR A 163 -4.55 15.39 -16.57
CA THR A 163 -6.01 15.11 -16.50
C THR A 163 -6.52 15.10 -15.07
N GLN A 164 -5.70 14.66 -14.13
CA GLN A 164 -6.05 14.60 -12.72
C GLN A 164 -5.50 15.78 -11.91
N ALA A 165 -4.85 16.76 -12.55
CA ALA A 165 -4.22 17.90 -11.89
C ALA A 165 -3.38 17.48 -10.68
N ILE A 166 -2.49 16.50 -10.85
CA ILE A 166 -1.62 16.00 -9.79
C ILE A 166 -0.72 17.12 -9.28
N THR A 167 -0.62 17.26 -7.97
CA THR A 167 0.19 18.31 -7.34
C THR A 167 1.47 17.76 -6.71
N VAL A 168 1.48 16.50 -6.30
CA VAL A 168 2.63 15.87 -5.63
C VAL A 168 2.89 14.50 -6.20
N MET A 169 4.15 14.23 -6.54
CA MET A 169 4.59 12.94 -7.08
C MET A 169 6.01 12.63 -6.59
N PRO A 170 6.18 12.02 -5.42
CA PRO A 170 7.50 11.61 -4.98
C PRO A 170 7.93 10.31 -5.66
N GLY A 171 9.25 10.16 -5.83
CA GLY A 171 9.80 8.98 -6.45
C GLY A 171 11.32 8.97 -6.46
N PRO A 172 11.95 7.88 -6.94
CA PRO A 172 13.39 7.83 -7.12
C PRO A 172 13.86 8.76 -8.24
N PRO A 173 15.12 9.24 -8.21
CA PRO A 173 15.67 10.13 -9.24
C PRO A 173 15.51 9.63 -10.68
N THR A 174 15.61 8.31 -10.88
CA THR A 174 15.46 7.69 -12.21
C THR A 174 14.07 7.90 -12.82
N LEU A 175 13.03 7.99 -11.99
CA LEU A 175 11.68 8.29 -12.45
C LEU A 175 11.60 9.68 -13.04
N PHE A 176 12.14 10.69 -12.34
CA PHE A 176 12.17 12.08 -12.81
C PHE A 176 13.04 12.22 -14.05
N GLN A 177 14.20 11.56 -14.09
CA GLN A 177 15.05 11.54 -15.27
C GLN A 177 14.29 11.02 -16.50
N SER A 178 13.56 9.92 -16.35
CA SER A 178 12.78 9.34 -17.45
C SER A 178 11.69 10.29 -17.96
N ILE A 179 11.05 11.03 -17.06
CA ILE A 179 10.03 12.03 -17.42
C ILE A 179 10.69 13.22 -18.13
N LEU A 180 11.76 13.78 -17.56
CA LEU A 180 12.45 14.96 -18.11
C LEU A 180 13.11 14.70 -19.46
N MET A 181 13.55 13.46 -19.71
CA MET A 181 14.15 13.06 -21.00
C MET A 181 13.10 12.63 -22.04
N HIS A 182 11.82 12.65 -21.69
CA HIS A 182 10.78 12.20 -22.62
C HIS A 182 10.61 13.21 -23.77
N PRO A 183 10.73 12.78 -25.07
CA PRO A 183 10.78 13.69 -26.20
C PRO A 183 9.49 14.50 -26.44
N LYS A 184 8.38 14.09 -25.84
CA LYS A 184 7.08 14.77 -25.92
C LYS A 184 6.69 15.48 -24.63
N LEU A 185 7.63 15.70 -23.71
CA LEU A 185 7.35 16.46 -22.49
C LEU A 185 7.12 17.94 -22.87
N ASP A 186 5.95 18.45 -22.55
CA ASP A 186 5.68 19.89 -22.50
C ASP A 186 5.76 20.34 -21.03
N PRO A 187 6.58 21.34 -20.69
CA PRO A 187 6.61 21.89 -19.33
C PRO A 187 5.23 22.30 -18.78
N ALA A 188 4.30 22.68 -19.65
CA ALA A 188 2.93 23.00 -19.26
C ALA A 188 2.16 21.76 -18.72
N ASP A 189 2.51 20.54 -19.16
CA ASP A 189 1.85 19.32 -18.71
C ASP A 189 2.17 18.97 -17.25
N ILE A 190 3.25 19.50 -16.69
CA ILE A 190 3.69 19.27 -15.31
C ILE A 190 3.58 20.53 -14.42
N ALA A 191 2.93 21.58 -14.91
CA ALA A 191 2.84 22.87 -14.20
C ALA A 191 2.04 22.83 -12.90
N THR A 192 1.25 21.77 -12.66
CA THR A 192 0.49 21.56 -11.40
C THR A 192 1.33 20.99 -10.26
N LEU A 193 2.52 20.42 -10.57
CA LEU A 193 3.41 19.87 -9.55
C LEU A 193 4.04 20.99 -8.72
N LYS A 194 4.04 20.80 -7.38
CA LYS A 194 4.73 21.68 -6.43
C LYS A 194 6.24 21.37 -6.39
#